data_33f1bc1f197e24875e746a3328bd4806
#
_entry.id   33f1bc1f197e24875e746a3328bd4806
#
_cell.length_a   1.000
_cell.length_b   1.000
_cell.length_c   1.000
_cell.angle_alpha   90.00
_cell.angle_beta   90.00
_cell.angle_gamma   90.00
#
_symmetry.space_group_name_H-M   'P 1'
#
loop_
_entity.id
_entity.type
_entity.pdbx_description
1 polymer ?
#
loop_
_entity_poly.entity_id
_entity_poly.type
_entity_poly.pdbx_seq_one_letter_code
_entity_poly.pdbx_strand_id
1 'polypeptide(L)'
;ELVGQVVRVGHHLYIRYQEPQEDGVTFVPVTVKISPDESVQLTRVTDSRLRFKFQYQEMTDTKYPTPYGSMFFQVYTKDLHVSLTDYPTAGKIRLQYDLLMANERIGEYELYLEFTS
;
A
#
# COMPACT_ATOMS: atom_id res chain seq x y z
N GLU A 1 7.91 -4.65 14.38
CA GLU A 1 7.30 -3.38 14.79
C GLU A 1 8.17 -2.21 14.35
N LEU A 2 7.59 -1.23 13.68
CA LEU A 2 8.31 -0.09 13.13
C LEU A 2 7.77 1.21 13.71
N VAL A 3 8.66 2.20 13.85
CA VAL A 3 8.29 3.55 14.25
C VAL A 3 8.04 4.37 12.99
N GLY A 4 6.92 5.05 12.95
CA GLY A 4 6.57 5.89 11.83
C GLY A 4 5.73 7.08 12.25
N GLN A 5 5.05 7.68 11.30
CA GLN A 5 4.18 8.82 11.53
C GLN A 5 2.78 8.53 11.03
N VAL A 6 1.79 9.00 11.79
CA VAL A 6 0.38 8.99 11.37
C VAL A 6 -0.07 10.44 11.28
N VAL A 7 -0.48 10.87 10.10
CA VAL A 7 -0.85 12.26 9.84
C VAL A 7 -2.21 12.30 9.15
N ARG A 8 -3.11 13.12 9.66
CA ARG A 8 -4.41 13.35 9.02
C ARG A 8 -4.36 14.66 8.24
N VAL A 9 -4.68 14.61 6.95
CA VAL A 9 -4.76 15.79 6.09
C VAL A 9 -6.15 15.81 5.46
N GLY A 10 -6.99 16.75 5.88
CA GLY A 10 -8.39 16.78 5.47
C GLY A 10 -9.10 15.52 5.93
N HIS A 11 -9.66 14.77 4.98
CA HIS A 11 -10.35 13.51 5.25
C HIS A 11 -9.50 12.28 4.92
N HIS A 12 -8.21 12.49 4.62
CA HIS A 12 -7.27 11.42 4.31
C HIS A 12 -6.34 11.16 5.48
N LEU A 13 -6.01 9.90 5.69
CA LEU A 13 -5.06 9.47 6.71
C LEU A 13 -3.81 8.93 6.02
N TYR A 14 -2.64 9.41 6.46
CA TYR A 14 -1.36 8.98 5.92
C TYR A 14 -0.56 8.29 7.01
N ILE A 15 -0.05 7.11 6.71
CA ILE A 15 0.86 6.37 7.58
C ILE A 15 2.20 6.29 6.83
N ARG A 16 3.27 6.83 7.44
CA ARG A 16 4.59 6.86 6.82
C ARG A 16 5.59 6.16 7.70
N TYR A 17 6.39 5.29 7.10
CA TYR A 17 7.43 4.58 7.83
C TYR A 17 8.57 4.20 6.88
N GLN A 18 9.69 3.80 7.49
CA GLN A 18 10.85 3.30 6.75
C GLN A 18 10.87 1.78 6.91
N GLU A 19 10.81 1.06 5.78
CA GLU A 19 10.82 -0.39 5.75
C GLU A 19 12.26 -0.88 5.67
N PRO A 20 12.77 -1.62 6.68
CA PRO A 20 14.13 -2.16 6.61
C PRO A 20 14.23 -3.26 5.56
N GLN A 21 15.35 -3.27 4.85
CA GLN A 21 15.62 -4.27 3.82
C GLN A 21 16.49 -5.38 4.40
N GLU A 22 16.66 -6.46 3.63
CA GLU A 22 17.40 -7.64 4.07
C GLU A 22 18.87 -7.38 4.37
N ASP A 23 19.46 -6.33 3.78
CA ASP A 23 20.86 -5.97 4.02
C ASP A 23 21.11 -5.38 5.42
N GLY A 24 20.04 -5.05 6.15
CA GLY A 24 20.12 -4.51 7.51
C GLY A 24 20.55 -3.05 7.59
N VAL A 25 20.84 -2.39 6.46
CA VAL A 25 21.30 -0.99 6.45
C VAL A 25 20.46 -0.10 5.55
N THR A 26 19.77 -0.65 4.56
CA THR A 26 18.95 0.13 3.62
C THR A 26 17.52 0.19 4.14
N PHE A 27 16.90 1.37 4.00
CA PHE A 27 15.49 1.58 4.34
C PHE A 27 14.75 2.11 3.12
N VAL A 28 13.52 1.64 2.94
CA VAL A 28 12.65 2.09 1.85
C VAL A 28 11.50 2.89 2.44
N PRO A 29 11.33 4.16 2.04
CA PRO A 29 10.18 4.95 2.48
C PRO A 29 8.87 4.34 1.94
N VAL A 30 7.91 4.14 2.84
CA VAL A 30 6.59 3.64 2.52
C VAL A 30 5.55 4.61 3.04
N THR A 31 4.58 4.93 2.21
CA THR A 31 3.43 5.74 2.58
C THR A 31 2.16 4.97 2.28
N VAL A 32 1.30 4.86 3.27
CA VAL A 32 -0.03 4.26 3.12
C VAL A 32 -1.04 5.38 3.29
N LYS A 33 -1.89 5.59 2.29
CA LYS A 33 -2.93 6.61 2.30
C LYS A 33 -4.29 5.91 2.38
N ILE A 34 -5.08 6.27 3.38
CA ILE A 34 -6.44 5.78 3.54
C ILE A 34 -7.38 6.93 3.21
N SER A 35 -8.25 6.73 2.24
CA SER A 35 -9.21 7.74 1.77
C SER A 35 -10.58 7.53 2.42
N PRO A 36 -11.45 8.57 2.42
CA PRO A 36 -12.78 8.45 3.04
C PRO A 36 -13.66 7.35 2.44
N ASP A 37 -13.43 6.96 1.19
CA ASP A 37 -14.15 5.87 0.53
C ASP A 37 -13.59 4.48 0.89
N GLU A 38 -12.66 4.44 1.86
CA GLU A 38 -11.97 3.24 2.31
C GLU A 38 -10.99 2.65 1.29
N SER A 39 -10.71 3.36 0.19
CA SER A 39 -9.62 2.94 -0.69
C SER A 39 -8.27 3.15 -0.01
N VAL A 40 -7.31 2.28 -0.31
CA VAL A 40 -5.98 2.30 0.27
C VAL A 40 -4.96 2.43 -0.84
N GLN A 41 -4.03 3.36 -0.69
CA GLN A 41 -2.94 3.54 -1.65
C GLN A 41 -1.62 3.37 -0.93
N LEU A 42 -0.80 2.44 -1.42
CA LEU A 42 0.52 2.17 -0.87
C LEU A 42 1.57 2.64 -1.87
N THR A 43 2.49 3.47 -1.41
CA THR A 43 3.58 4.00 -2.24
C THR A 43 4.92 3.61 -1.62
N ARG A 44 5.78 2.99 -2.41
CA ARG A 44 7.16 2.68 -2.02
C ARG A 44 8.09 3.45 -2.94
N VAL A 45 9.11 4.08 -2.35
CA VAL A 45 10.08 4.86 -3.11
C VAL A 45 11.46 4.22 -2.97
N THR A 46 11.94 3.65 -4.06
CA THR A 46 13.31 3.14 -4.20
C THR A 46 14.01 4.02 -5.25
N ASP A 47 14.65 3.43 -6.24
CA ASP A 47 15.10 4.18 -7.42
C ASP A 47 13.94 4.70 -8.24
N SER A 48 12.77 4.07 -8.09
CA SER A 48 11.51 4.44 -8.73
C SER A 48 10.42 4.54 -7.69
N ARG A 49 9.34 5.23 -8.06
CA ARG A 49 8.15 5.29 -7.23
C ARG A 49 7.17 4.21 -7.69
N LEU A 50 6.88 3.27 -6.80
CA LEU A 50 5.90 2.21 -7.04
C LEU A 50 4.65 2.50 -6.23
N ARG A 51 3.51 2.54 -6.89
CA ARG A 51 2.23 2.89 -6.26
C ARG A 51 1.19 1.83 -6.57
N PHE A 52 0.63 1.25 -5.50
CA PHE A 52 -0.50 0.33 -5.58
C PHE A 52 -1.74 1.03 -5.05
N LYS A 53 -2.84 0.91 -5.77
CA LYS A 53 -4.14 1.38 -5.30
C LYS A 53 -5.04 0.17 -5.10
N PHE A 54 -5.60 0.06 -3.90
CA PHE A 54 -6.50 -1.03 -3.53
C PHE A 54 -7.90 -0.46 -3.32
N GLN A 55 -8.84 -0.98 -4.07
CA GLN A 55 -10.23 -0.59 -3.97
C GLN A 55 -11.08 -1.85 -4.07
N TYR A 56 -11.99 -2.03 -3.12
CA TYR A 56 -12.73 -3.28 -2.93
C TYR A 56 -13.42 -3.72 -4.21
N GLN A 57 -13.11 -4.95 -4.64
CA GLN A 57 -13.65 -5.58 -5.84
C GLN A 57 -13.45 -4.77 -7.13
N GLU A 58 -12.36 -4.00 -7.19
CA GLU A 58 -12.02 -3.25 -8.39
C GLU A 58 -10.61 -3.58 -8.87
N MET A 59 -10.41 -3.39 -10.17
CA MET A 59 -9.13 -3.56 -10.83
C MET A 59 -8.48 -2.18 -10.98
N THR A 60 -7.21 -2.08 -10.58
CA THR A 60 -6.45 -0.84 -10.74
C THR A 60 -5.15 -1.13 -11.48
N ASP A 61 -4.61 -0.12 -12.15
CA ASP A 61 -3.38 -0.24 -12.91
C ASP A 61 -2.19 0.25 -12.11
N THR A 62 -1.06 -0.45 -12.26
CA THR A 62 0.20 -0.08 -11.63
C THR A 62 1.30 -0.08 -12.66
N LYS A 63 2.04 1.02 -12.73
CA LYS A 63 3.20 1.15 -13.59
C LYS A 63 4.47 0.90 -12.79
N TYR A 64 5.30 -0.03 -13.25
CA TYR A 64 6.57 -0.35 -12.63
C TYR A 64 7.71 0.08 -13.56
N PRO A 65 8.37 1.22 -13.30
CA PRO A 65 9.49 1.66 -14.12
C PRO A 65 10.71 0.77 -13.93
N THR A 66 11.36 0.39 -15.03
CA THR A 66 12.62 -0.35 -15.00
C THR A 66 13.63 0.33 -15.93
N PRO A 67 14.94 0.03 -15.82
CA PRO A 67 15.94 0.56 -16.75
C PRO A 67 15.69 0.18 -18.21
N TYR A 68 14.91 -0.88 -18.45
CA TYR A 68 14.60 -1.37 -19.79
C TYR A 68 13.23 -0.93 -20.30
N GLY A 69 12.58 -0.02 -19.60
CA GLY A 69 11.25 0.45 -19.91
C GLY A 69 10.28 0.17 -18.76
N SER A 70 9.02 0.52 -18.95
CA SER A 70 8.01 0.35 -17.92
C SER A 70 7.26 -0.97 -18.10
N MET A 71 7.04 -1.66 -16.98
CA MET A 71 6.14 -2.81 -16.91
C MET A 71 4.80 -2.34 -16.38
N PHE A 72 3.73 -2.95 -16.86
CA PHE A 72 2.38 -2.60 -16.43
C PHE A 72 1.72 -3.81 -15.79
N PHE A 73 1.25 -3.60 -14.57
CA PHE A 73 0.54 -4.61 -13.80
C PHE A 73 -0.86 -4.13 -13.50
N GLN A 74 -1.74 -5.09 -13.21
CA GLN A 74 -3.07 -4.80 -12.71
C GLN A 74 -3.21 -5.43 -11.35
N VAL A 75 -3.94 -4.75 -10.47
CA VAL A 75 -4.21 -5.21 -9.11
C VAL A 75 -5.72 -5.36 -8.97
N TYR A 76 -6.17 -6.56 -8.65
CA TYR A 76 -7.57 -6.80 -8.34
C TYR A 76 -7.71 -7.04 -6.84
N THR A 77 -8.39 -6.16 -6.14
CA THR A 77 -8.57 -6.26 -4.69
C THR A 77 -9.80 -7.11 -4.41
N LYS A 78 -9.56 -8.35 -3.97
CA LYS A 78 -10.64 -9.31 -3.70
C LYS A 78 -11.34 -9.02 -2.40
N ASP A 79 -10.59 -8.56 -1.40
CA ASP A 79 -11.10 -8.29 -0.07
C ASP A 79 -10.34 -7.11 0.53
N LEU A 80 -11.04 -6.28 1.28
CA LEU A 80 -10.46 -5.08 1.89
C LEU A 80 -11.24 -4.72 3.13
N HIS A 81 -10.56 -4.74 4.27
CA HIS A 81 -11.11 -4.33 5.56
C HIS A 81 -10.25 -3.24 6.16
N VAL A 82 -10.88 -2.10 6.46
CA VAL A 82 -10.22 -0.97 7.12
C VAL A 82 -11.00 -0.68 8.39
N SER A 83 -10.29 -0.72 9.52
CA SER A 83 -10.88 -0.41 10.82
C SER A 83 -10.06 0.73 11.44
N LEU A 84 -10.72 1.84 11.75
CA LEU A 84 -10.07 3.04 12.27
C LEU A 84 -10.72 3.46 13.58
N THR A 85 -9.90 3.92 14.53
CA THR A 85 -10.36 4.53 15.77
C THR A 85 -9.68 5.87 15.95
N ASP A 86 -10.29 6.73 16.78
CA ASP A 86 -9.73 8.03 17.17
C ASP A 86 -9.37 7.99 18.67
N TYR A 87 -8.45 8.88 19.06
CA TYR A 87 -8.09 9.13 20.46
C TYR A 87 -7.59 7.89 21.23
N PRO A 88 -6.44 7.27 20.88
CA PRO A 88 -5.50 7.70 19.85
C PRO A 88 -5.95 7.24 18.45
N THR A 89 -5.41 7.88 17.44
CA THR A 89 -5.64 7.41 16.07
C THR A 89 -4.93 6.08 15.90
N ALA A 90 -5.71 5.06 15.61
CA ALA A 90 -5.21 3.70 15.42
C ALA A 90 -6.04 3.00 14.35
N GLY A 91 -5.49 1.97 13.79
CA GLY A 91 -6.24 1.22 12.79
C GLY A 91 -5.59 -0.07 12.36
N LYS A 92 -6.38 -0.81 11.60
CA LYS A 92 -5.96 -2.06 10.98
C LYS A 92 -6.41 -2.08 9.55
N ILE A 93 -5.54 -2.54 8.67
CA ILE A 93 -5.86 -2.76 7.26
C ILE A 93 -5.57 -4.23 6.98
N ARG A 94 -6.55 -4.94 6.42
CA ARG A 94 -6.37 -6.28 5.93
C ARG A 94 -6.92 -6.34 4.52
N LEU A 95 -6.11 -6.76 3.57
CA LEU A 95 -6.58 -6.89 2.20
C LEU A 95 -5.95 -8.09 1.51
N GLN A 96 -6.68 -8.60 0.53
CA GLN A 96 -6.22 -9.68 -0.34
C GLN A 96 -6.36 -9.22 -1.77
N TYR A 97 -5.33 -9.44 -2.55
CA TYR A 97 -5.34 -9.00 -3.94
C TYR A 97 -4.63 -9.99 -4.86
N ASP A 98 -5.04 -9.96 -6.11
CA ASP A 98 -4.36 -10.65 -7.20
C ASP A 98 -3.52 -9.64 -7.97
N LEU A 99 -2.33 -10.07 -8.35
CA LEU A 99 -1.48 -9.31 -9.26
C LEU A 99 -1.56 -9.95 -10.63
N LEU A 100 -1.86 -9.14 -11.66
CA LEU A 100 -2.03 -9.60 -13.03
C LEU A 100 -1.09 -8.87 -13.95
N MET A 101 -0.66 -9.55 -15.01
CA MET A 101 0.09 -8.95 -16.11
C MET A 101 -0.50 -9.49 -17.40
N ALA A 102 -0.87 -8.58 -18.32
CA ALA A 102 -1.51 -8.95 -19.60
C ALA A 102 -2.75 -9.84 -19.39
N ASN A 103 -3.56 -9.49 -18.39
CA ASN A 103 -4.79 -10.21 -18.00
C ASN A 103 -4.56 -11.62 -17.47
N GLU A 104 -3.32 -11.96 -17.15
CA GLU A 104 -2.98 -13.26 -16.56
C GLU A 104 -2.56 -13.06 -15.10
N ARG A 105 -3.16 -13.84 -14.20
CA ARG A 105 -2.81 -13.76 -12.77
C ARG A 105 -1.43 -14.36 -12.56
N ILE A 106 -0.53 -13.55 -11.98
CA ILE A 106 0.84 -13.98 -11.68
C ILE A 106 1.07 -14.19 -10.19
N GLY A 107 0.14 -13.80 -9.32
CA GLY A 107 0.27 -14.03 -7.90
C GLY A 107 -0.95 -13.64 -7.11
N GLU A 108 -1.05 -14.20 -5.91
CA GLU A 108 -2.02 -13.84 -4.89
C GLU A 108 -1.27 -13.34 -3.67
N TYR A 109 -1.75 -12.26 -3.07
CA TYR A 109 -1.06 -11.62 -1.95
C TYR A 109 -2.05 -11.19 -0.89
N GLU A 110 -1.55 -11.14 0.34
CA GLU A 110 -2.28 -10.63 1.48
C GLU A 110 -1.43 -9.56 2.15
N LEU A 111 -2.04 -8.43 2.48
CA LEU A 111 -1.41 -7.34 3.23
C LEU A 111 -2.14 -7.15 4.53
N TYR A 112 -1.39 -7.09 5.62
CA TYR A 112 -1.91 -6.76 6.93
C TYR A 112 -1.06 -5.64 7.53
N LEU A 113 -1.72 -4.57 7.95
CA LEU A 113 -1.06 -3.44 8.59
C LEU A 113 -1.85 -3.03 9.82
N GLU A 114 -1.15 -2.87 10.94
CA GLU A 114 -1.72 -2.37 12.18
C GLU A 114 -0.89 -1.20 12.65
N PHE A 115 -1.53 -0.11 13.05
CA PHE A 115 -0.84 1.09 13.47
C PHE A 115 -1.55 1.78 14.63
N THR A 116 -0.76 2.53 15.41
CA THR A 116 -1.28 3.39 16.45
C THR A 116 -0.37 4.62 16.57
N SER A 117 -1.00 5.78 16.79
CA SER A 117 -0.25 7.02 16.97
C SER A 117 0.20 7.22 18.42
#